data_e9a730bafa2df354c9bcdfcabcdd75f4
#
_entry.id   e9a730bafa2df354c9bcdfcabcdd75f4
#
_cell.length_a   1.000
_cell.length_b   1.000
_cell.length_c   1.000
_cell.angle_alpha   90.00
_cell.angle_beta   90.00
_cell.angle_gamma   90.00
#
_symmetry.space_group_name_H-M   'P 1'
#
loop_
_entity.id
_entity.type
_entity.pdbx_description
1 polymer ?
#
loop_
_entity_poly.entity_id
_entity_poly.type
_entity_poly.pdbx_seq_one_letter_code
_entity_poly.pdbx_strand_id
1 'polypeptide(L)'
;IDRNLEKNVMTTICELIDNNGKLNLLPKIKKSLSRSTITLTTKLRELEFIAKKIVKLNNIQDVHIDLCNLNTLNYQTDIIYTAYIPNMRKEIAAGGRYTVNSNKDIRQASGFSLDLKDIYYISTRGKNV
;
A
#
# COMPACT_ATOMS: atom_id res chain seq x y z
N ILE A 1 33.06 1.95 2.27
CA ILE A 1 31.62 2.27 2.27
C ILE A 1 31.51 3.69 2.81
N ASP A 2 30.83 4.56 2.07
CA ASP A 2 30.73 5.98 2.42
C ASP A 2 29.76 6.14 3.61
N ARG A 3 30.28 6.53 4.79
CA ARG A 3 29.53 6.72 6.02
C ARG A 3 28.40 7.76 5.88
N ASN A 4 28.54 8.71 4.96
CA ASN A 4 27.51 9.71 4.69
C ASN A 4 26.33 9.11 3.93
N LEU A 5 26.59 8.16 3.03
CA LEU A 5 25.53 7.45 2.29
C LEU A 5 24.69 6.59 3.24
N GLU A 6 25.34 5.87 4.17
CA GLU A 6 24.66 5.07 5.19
C GLU A 6 23.78 5.93 6.10
N LYS A 7 24.28 7.10 6.54
CA LYS A 7 23.54 8.04 7.36
C LYS A 7 22.30 8.59 6.64
N ASN A 8 22.41 8.93 5.34
CA ASN A 8 21.29 9.43 4.55
C ASN A 8 20.22 8.36 4.33
N VAL A 9 20.63 7.12 4.06
CA VAL A 9 19.72 5.98 3.92
C VAL A 9 18.97 5.72 5.21
N MET A 10 19.68 5.71 6.34
CA MET A 10 19.11 5.50 7.66
C MET A 10 18.09 6.59 8.01
N THR A 11 18.41 7.85 7.74
CA THR A 11 17.49 8.97 7.94
C THR A 11 16.23 8.80 7.10
N THR A 12 16.36 8.42 5.82
CA THR A 12 15.21 8.19 4.94
C THR A 12 14.34 7.04 5.46
N ILE A 13 14.93 5.95 5.94
CA ILE A 13 14.17 4.82 6.51
C ILE A 13 13.39 5.28 7.76
N CYS A 14 14.03 5.99 8.67
CA CYS A 14 13.34 6.53 9.85
C CYS A 14 12.18 7.46 9.46
N GLU A 15 12.39 8.33 8.48
CA GLU A 15 11.34 9.21 7.96
C GLU A 15 10.17 8.44 7.35
N LEU A 16 10.42 7.32 6.66
CA LEU A 16 9.36 6.45 6.15
C LEU A 16 8.55 5.81 7.30
N ILE A 17 9.24 5.30 8.31
CA ILE A 17 8.61 4.67 9.49
C ILE A 17 7.75 5.69 10.25
N ASP A 18 8.27 6.88 10.51
CA ASP A 18 7.60 7.92 11.30
C ASP A 18 6.41 8.56 10.58
N ASN A 19 6.32 8.41 9.27
CA ASN A 19 5.29 9.07 8.46
C ASN A 19 4.22 8.10 7.91
N ASN A 20 4.07 6.92 8.47
CA ASN A 20 2.93 6.05 8.19
C ASN A 20 1.65 6.65 8.76
N GLY A 21 0.53 6.53 8.03
CA GLY A 21 -0.73 7.01 8.55
C GLY A 21 -1.75 7.38 7.49
N LYS A 22 -2.60 8.32 7.84
CA LYS A 22 -3.70 8.77 6.97
C LYS A 22 -3.21 9.51 5.74
N LEU A 23 -4.01 9.49 4.69
CA LEU A 23 -3.72 10.12 3.39
C LEU A 23 -3.30 11.60 3.50
N ASN A 24 -3.80 12.33 4.48
CA ASN A 24 -3.46 13.74 4.70
C ASN A 24 -1.98 13.96 5.11
N LEU A 25 -1.26 12.91 5.50
CA LEU A 25 0.18 12.98 5.80
C LEU A 25 1.07 12.94 4.54
N LEU A 26 0.55 12.51 3.39
CA LEU A 26 1.34 12.39 2.15
C LEU A 26 2.07 13.68 1.72
N PRO A 27 1.52 14.89 1.84
CA PRO A 27 2.27 16.11 1.52
C PRO A 27 3.50 16.31 2.41
N LYS A 28 3.39 15.96 3.70
CA LYS A 28 4.53 16.01 4.64
C LYS A 28 5.59 14.98 4.24
N ILE A 29 5.18 13.76 3.94
CA ILE A 29 6.06 12.67 3.48
C ILE A 29 6.81 13.09 2.22
N LYS A 30 6.13 13.64 1.23
CA LYS A 30 6.76 14.12 0.00
C LYS A 30 7.81 15.22 0.24
N LYS A 31 7.52 16.14 1.16
CA LYS A 31 8.46 17.21 1.51
C LYS A 31 9.70 16.64 2.21
N SER A 32 9.53 15.72 3.14
CA SER A 32 10.60 15.03 3.84
C SER A 32 11.51 14.27 2.87
N LEU A 33 10.90 13.52 1.95
CA LEU A 33 11.60 12.71 0.95
C LEU A 33 11.99 13.47 -0.32
N SER A 34 11.87 14.78 -0.35
CA SER A 34 12.17 15.61 -1.55
C SER A 34 13.62 15.51 -2.03
N ARG A 35 14.53 15.08 -1.16
CA ARG A 35 15.94 14.81 -1.47
C ARG A 35 16.20 13.37 -1.93
N SER A 36 15.16 12.55 -2.00
CA SER A 36 15.23 11.15 -2.40
C SER A 36 15.29 10.99 -3.92
N THR A 37 15.51 9.78 -4.39
CA THR A 37 15.60 9.47 -5.81
C THR A 37 14.31 9.82 -6.56
N ILE A 38 14.45 10.19 -7.84
CA ILE A 38 13.33 10.47 -8.75
C ILE A 38 12.31 9.32 -8.75
N THR A 39 12.79 8.09 -8.68
CA THR A 39 11.96 6.87 -8.64
C THR A 39 11.00 6.88 -7.45
N LEU A 40 11.48 7.17 -6.25
CA LEU A 40 10.64 7.21 -5.05
C LEU A 40 9.58 8.31 -5.14
N THR A 41 9.95 9.49 -5.63
CA THR A 41 9.03 10.60 -5.83
C THR A 41 7.90 10.23 -6.81
N THR A 42 8.23 9.52 -7.88
CA THR A 42 7.25 9.05 -8.88
C THR A 42 6.28 8.04 -8.25
N LYS A 43 6.79 7.08 -7.48
CA LYS A 43 5.97 6.10 -6.79
C LYS A 43 5.05 6.72 -5.73
N LEU A 44 5.51 7.70 -5.00
CA LEU A 44 4.67 8.45 -4.05
C LEU A 44 3.54 9.23 -4.75
N ARG A 45 3.78 9.77 -5.95
CA ARG A 45 2.72 10.43 -6.75
C ARG A 45 1.68 9.41 -7.22
N GLU A 46 2.12 8.25 -7.70
CA GLU A 46 1.22 7.16 -8.12
C GLU A 46 0.36 6.68 -6.94
N LEU A 47 0.97 6.43 -5.79
CA LEU A 47 0.28 6.04 -4.57
C LEU A 47 -0.77 7.08 -4.15
N GLU A 48 -0.42 8.37 -4.15
CA GLU A 48 -1.34 9.45 -3.84
C GLU A 48 -2.52 9.49 -4.82
N PHE A 49 -2.26 9.32 -6.11
CA PHE A 49 -3.31 9.31 -7.12
C PHE A 49 -4.30 8.18 -6.87
N ILE A 50 -3.81 6.97 -6.63
CA ILE A 50 -4.64 5.80 -6.34
C ILE A 50 -5.43 6.01 -5.05
N ALA A 51 -4.78 6.41 -3.96
CA ALA A 51 -5.43 6.64 -2.68
C ALA A 51 -6.53 7.70 -2.76
N LYS A 52 -6.31 8.80 -3.47
CA LYS A 52 -7.34 9.83 -3.71
C LYS A 52 -8.52 9.32 -4.53
N LYS A 53 -8.31 8.37 -5.44
CA LYS A 53 -9.39 7.73 -6.18
C LYS A 53 -10.21 6.81 -5.28
N ILE A 54 -9.55 6.03 -4.43
CA ILE A 54 -10.20 5.11 -3.49
C ILE A 54 -11.08 5.88 -2.51
N VAL A 55 -10.59 6.97 -1.91
CA VAL A 55 -11.38 7.82 -0.98
C VAL A 55 -12.67 8.34 -1.59
N LYS A 56 -12.73 8.49 -2.90
CA LYS A 56 -13.96 8.92 -3.61
C LYS A 56 -15.01 7.83 -3.75
N LEU A 57 -14.69 6.58 -3.42
CA LEU A 57 -15.65 5.48 -3.42
C LEU A 57 -16.53 5.58 -2.15
N ASN A 58 -17.83 5.57 -2.33
CA ASN A 58 -18.80 5.90 -1.27
C ASN A 58 -18.76 5.01 -0.01
N ASN A 59 -18.16 3.82 -0.12
CA ASN A 59 -18.13 2.84 0.97
C ASN A 59 -16.78 2.72 1.66
N ILE A 60 -15.80 3.54 1.31
CA ILE A 60 -14.48 3.53 1.95
C ILE A 60 -14.45 4.59 3.05
N GLN A 61 -14.33 4.16 4.29
CA GLN A 61 -14.32 5.04 5.46
C GLN A 61 -12.97 5.73 5.66
N ASP A 62 -11.88 5.01 5.47
CA ASP A 62 -10.53 5.54 5.69
C ASP A 62 -9.52 4.85 4.78
N VAL A 63 -8.45 5.56 4.42
CA VAL A 63 -7.31 5.04 3.68
C VAL A 63 -6.05 5.34 4.48
N HIS A 64 -5.38 4.27 4.88
CA HIS A 64 -4.13 4.31 5.59
C HIS A 64 -2.97 4.04 4.63
N ILE A 65 -1.93 4.84 4.69
CA ILE A 65 -0.71 4.68 3.90
C ILE A 65 0.36 4.07 4.80
N ASP A 66 0.85 2.91 4.40
CA ASP A 66 2.00 2.26 5.02
C ASP A 66 3.14 2.18 4.01
N LEU A 67 4.21 2.92 4.27
CA LEU A 67 5.40 2.98 3.42
C LEU A 67 6.45 1.94 3.80
N CYS A 68 6.23 1.22 4.90
CA CYS A 68 7.17 0.24 5.46
C CYS A 68 6.66 -1.19 5.42
N ASN A 69 5.49 -1.41 4.85
CA ASN A 69 4.94 -2.75 4.71
C ASN A 69 5.83 -3.57 3.76
N LEU A 70 6.61 -4.46 4.35
CA LEU A 70 7.43 -5.42 3.63
C LEU A 70 6.54 -6.58 3.19
N ASN A 71 6.28 -6.63 1.92
CA ASN A 71 5.52 -7.72 1.35
C ASN A 71 6.27 -9.05 1.43
N THR A 72 5.64 -10.04 2.02
CA THR A 72 6.19 -11.40 2.11
C THR A 72 6.07 -12.19 0.79
N LEU A 73 5.29 -11.67 -0.17
CA LEU A 73 5.06 -12.34 -1.45
C LEU A 73 6.03 -11.80 -2.50
N ASN A 74 7.09 -12.55 -2.77
CA ASN A 74 8.19 -12.18 -3.67
C ASN A 74 7.80 -11.80 -5.10
N TYR A 75 6.56 -12.04 -5.53
CA TYR A 75 6.08 -11.72 -6.87
C TYR A 75 5.44 -10.34 -7.01
N GLN A 76 5.13 -9.68 -5.89
CA GLN A 76 4.57 -8.32 -5.93
C GLN A 76 5.71 -7.32 -6.08
N THR A 77 5.61 -6.46 -7.07
CA THR A 77 6.72 -5.60 -7.49
C THR A 77 6.44 -4.11 -7.33
N ASP A 78 5.24 -3.75 -6.83
CA ASP A 78 4.79 -2.37 -6.80
C ASP A 78 3.81 -2.09 -5.65
N ILE A 79 2.82 -1.24 -5.88
CA ILE A 79 1.80 -0.88 -4.89
C ILE A 79 1.00 -2.11 -4.49
N ILE A 80 0.91 -2.34 -3.19
CA ILE A 80 0.08 -3.36 -2.58
C ILE A 80 -1.03 -2.70 -1.76
N TYR A 81 -2.09 -3.42 -1.51
CA TYR A 81 -3.17 -2.96 -0.65
C TYR A 81 -3.76 -4.11 0.16
N THR A 82 -4.30 -3.76 1.30
CA THR A 82 -5.01 -4.67 2.19
C THR A 82 -6.32 -4.01 2.60
N ALA A 83 -7.41 -4.74 2.57
CA ALA A 83 -8.72 -4.25 2.98
C ALA A 83 -9.14 -4.86 4.31
N TYR A 84 -9.68 -4.00 5.18
CA TYR A 84 -10.20 -4.35 6.49
C TYR A 84 -11.66 -3.90 6.61
N ILE A 85 -12.42 -4.61 7.40
CA ILE A 85 -13.77 -4.20 7.80
C ILE A 85 -13.76 -3.87 9.29
N PRO A 86 -14.45 -2.80 9.72
CA PRO A 86 -14.59 -2.47 11.13
C PRO A 86 -15.06 -3.69 11.94
N ASN A 87 -14.47 -3.87 13.13
CA ASN A 87 -14.75 -4.98 14.04
C ASN A 87 -14.26 -6.38 13.59
N MET A 88 -13.55 -6.49 12.48
CA MET A 88 -12.79 -7.69 12.14
C MET A 88 -11.31 -7.52 12.51
N ARG A 89 -10.72 -8.56 13.10
CA ARG A 89 -9.31 -8.54 13.54
C ARG A 89 -8.32 -8.92 12.45
N LYS A 90 -8.81 -9.31 11.28
CA LYS A 90 -8.00 -9.75 10.14
C LYS A 90 -8.40 -9.01 8.87
N GLU A 91 -7.52 -9.02 7.91
CA GLU A 91 -7.79 -8.58 6.56
C GLU A 91 -8.85 -9.44 5.89
N ILE A 92 -9.68 -8.84 5.05
CA ILE A 92 -10.69 -9.54 4.26
C ILE A 92 -10.27 -9.71 2.81
N ALA A 93 -9.38 -8.86 2.34
CA ALA A 93 -8.80 -8.93 1.01
C ALA A 93 -7.41 -8.33 1.02
N ALA A 94 -6.54 -8.87 0.20
CA ALA A 94 -5.23 -8.31 -0.08
C ALA A 94 -4.92 -8.42 -1.57
N GLY A 95 -4.17 -7.47 -2.10
CA GLY A 95 -3.82 -7.47 -3.50
C GLY A 95 -2.74 -6.46 -3.84
N GLY A 96 -2.47 -6.32 -5.13
CA GLY A 96 -1.47 -5.38 -5.60
C GLY A 96 -1.09 -5.58 -7.05
N ARG A 97 -0.07 -4.87 -7.46
CA ARG A 97 0.55 -5.03 -8.77
C ARG A 97 1.67 -6.05 -8.68
N TYR A 98 1.76 -6.91 -9.67
CA TYR A 98 2.79 -7.94 -9.74
C TYR A 98 3.27 -8.15 -11.18
N THR A 99 4.42 -8.78 -11.32
CA THR A 99 5.03 -9.08 -12.61
C THR A 99 4.95 -10.59 -12.85
N VAL A 100 4.37 -10.94 -13.98
CA VAL A 100 4.36 -12.32 -14.47
C VAL A 100 5.47 -12.49 -15.50
N ASN A 101 6.41 -13.36 -15.21
CA ASN A 101 7.47 -13.74 -16.12
C ASN A 101 7.03 -14.99 -16.87
N SER A 102 6.80 -14.86 -18.17
CA SER A 102 6.69 -15.99 -19.09
C SER A 102 8.01 -16.10 -19.87
N ASN A 103 8.35 -17.28 -20.34
CA ASN A 103 9.60 -17.54 -21.09
C ASN A 103 9.79 -16.64 -22.33
N LYS A 104 8.79 -15.86 -22.71
CA LYS A 104 8.83 -14.97 -23.88
C LYS A 104 8.52 -13.51 -23.56
N ASP A 105 7.78 -13.22 -22.47
CA ASP A 105 7.28 -11.89 -22.17
C ASP A 105 7.24 -11.61 -20.67
N ILE A 106 7.54 -10.38 -20.33
CA ILE A 106 7.33 -9.83 -18.97
C ILE A 106 6.03 -9.02 -19.00
N ARG A 107 5.05 -9.42 -18.22
CA ARG A 107 3.75 -8.72 -18.14
C ARG A 107 3.49 -8.21 -16.73
N GLN A 108 3.05 -6.96 -16.65
CA GLN A 108 2.51 -6.43 -15.41
C GLN A 108 1.03 -6.77 -15.30
N ALA A 109 0.62 -7.21 -14.14
CA ALA A 109 -0.76 -7.51 -13.81
C ALA A 109 -1.13 -6.93 -12.46
N SER A 110 -2.42 -6.77 -12.21
CA SER A 110 -2.96 -6.41 -10.91
C SER A 110 -4.03 -7.42 -10.54
N GLY A 111 -4.07 -7.80 -9.29
CA GLY A 111 -5.04 -8.76 -8.80
C GLY A 111 -5.24 -8.66 -7.30
N PHE A 112 -6.19 -9.43 -6.81
CA PHE A 112 -6.48 -9.52 -5.39
C PHE A 112 -6.97 -10.91 -5.01
N SER A 113 -6.84 -11.22 -3.74
CA SER A 113 -7.40 -12.40 -3.10
C SER A 113 -8.33 -11.97 -1.98
N LEU A 114 -9.41 -12.71 -1.79
CA LEU A 114 -10.34 -12.51 -0.68
C LEU A 114 -10.81 -13.86 -0.14
N ASP A 115 -11.18 -13.89 1.15
CA ASP A 115 -11.75 -15.09 1.77
C ASP A 115 -13.28 -15.09 1.59
N LEU A 116 -13.78 -16.04 0.80
CA LEU A 116 -15.21 -16.16 0.55
C LEU A 116 -16.02 -16.51 1.80
N LYS A 117 -15.43 -17.21 2.77
CA LYS A 117 -16.10 -17.53 4.04
C LYS A 117 -16.31 -16.27 4.86
N ASP A 118 -15.32 -15.38 4.88
CA ASP A 118 -15.44 -14.09 5.57
C ASP A 118 -16.50 -13.21 4.91
N ILE A 119 -16.51 -13.13 3.59
CA ILE A 119 -17.54 -12.38 2.85
C ILE A 119 -18.94 -12.92 3.14
N TYR A 120 -19.11 -14.24 3.11
CA TYR A 120 -20.38 -14.87 3.45
C TYR A 120 -20.81 -14.54 4.88
N TYR A 121 -19.91 -14.67 5.86
CA TYR A 121 -20.18 -14.37 7.25
C TYR A 121 -20.62 -12.93 7.49
N ILE A 122 -19.95 -11.97 6.84
CA ILE A 122 -20.28 -10.55 6.92
C ILE A 122 -21.68 -10.28 6.31
N SER A 123 -21.95 -10.87 5.13
CA SER A 123 -23.22 -10.68 4.43
C SER A 123 -24.43 -11.24 5.18
N THR A 124 -24.22 -12.29 5.99
CA THR A 124 -25.30 -12.89 6.80
C THR A 124 -25.52 -12.18 8.11
N ARG A 125 -24.47 -11.66 8.76
CA ARG A 125 -24.62 -10.87 9.99
C ARG A 125 -25.27 -9.50 9.75
N GLY A 126 -25.06 -8.87 8.62
CA GLY A 126 -25.70 -7.60 8.26
C GLY A 126 -27.21 -7.70 8.01
N LYS A 127 -27.79 -8.91 7.98
CA LYS A 127 -29.23 -9.14 7.80
C LYS A 127 -29.97 -9.39 9.11
N ASN A 128 -29.26 -9.45 10.23
CA ASN A 128 -29.85 -9.76 11.56
C ASN A 128 -29.77 -8.55 12.53
N VAL A 129 -29.76 -7.32 11.99
CA VAL A 129 -29.89 -6.07 12.75
C VAL A 129 -31.11 -5.30 12.24
#